data_fe86f7cc475f3e9e9b8515d92fb56b1d
#
_entry.id   fe86f7cc475f3e9e9b8515d92fb56b1d
#
_cell.length_a   1.000
_cell.length_b   1.000
_cell.length_c   1.000
_cell.angle_alpha   90.00
_cell.angle_beta   90.00
_cell.angle_gamma   90.00
#
_symmetry.space_group_name_H-M   'P 1'
#
loop_
_entity.id
_entity.type
_entity.pdbx_description
1 polymer ?
#
loop_
_entity_poly.entity_id
_entity_poly.type
_entity_poly.pdbx_seq_one_letter_code
_entity_poly.pdbx_strand_id
1 'polypeptide(L)'
;MDNLIKHKADFSDGFKDGYLRAEQGKPCRWIEHIDQADGFKSINPVYTLAYQGGYEFQKMGKELTDDTIEDLFLQMVRHFYSRHHKDNNK
;
A
#
# COMPACT_ATOMS: atom_id res chain seq x y z
N MET A 1 13.05 -7.25 -11.25
CA MET A 1 12.13 -6.46 -12.09
C MET A 1 10.70 -6.93 -11.96
N ASP A 2 10.47 -8.23 -12.08
CA ASP A 2 9.11 -8.77 -11.97
C ASP A 2 8.49 -8.48 -10.61
N ASN A 3 9.32 -8.47 -9.55
CA ASN A 3 8.85 -8.16 -8.20
C ASN A 3 8.34 -6.73 -8.08
N LEU A 4 8.95 -5.80 -8.80
CA LEU A 4 8.53 -4.41 -8.75
C LEU A 4 7.15 -4.22 -9.36
N ILE A 5 6.88 -4.90 -10.47
CA ILE A 5 5.57 -4.84 -11.12
C ILE A 5 4.50 -5.40 -10.19
N LYS A 6 4.79 -6.53 -9.55
CA LYS A 6 3.87 -7.13 -8.59
C LYS A 6 3.62 -6.20 -7.40
N HIS A 7 4.69 -5.59 -6.88
CA HIS A 7 4.57 -4.67 -5.76
C HIS A 7 3.74 -3.44 -6.12
N LYS A 8 3.87 -2.95 -7.36
CA LYS A 8 3.07 -1.82 -7.81
C LYS A 8 1.59 -2.19 -7.86
N ALA A 9 1.26 -3.36 -8.37
CA ALA A 9 -0.11 -3.84 -8.41
C ALA A 9 -0.68 -4.02 -7.00
N ASP A 10 0.09 -4.63 -6.11
CA ASP A 10 -0.32 -4.83 -4.72
C ASP A 10 -0.53 -3.50 -4.01
N PHE A 11 0.37 -2.55 -4.24
CA PHE A 11 0.25 -1.21 -3.66
C PHE A 11 -1.02 -0.53 -4.15
N SER A 12 -1.26 -0.56 -5.46
CA SER A 12 -2.44 0.06 -6.05
C SER A 12 -3.72 -0.55 -5.47
N ASP A 13 -3.79 -1.87 -5.40
CA ASP A 13 -4.96 -2.57 -4.89
C ASP A 13 -5.19 -2.22 -3.42
N GLY A 14 -4.15 -2.28 -2.62
CA GLY A 14 -4.25 -1.95 -1.20
C GLY A 14 -4.69 -0.52 -0.97
N PHE A 15 -4.07 0.41 -1.69
CA PHE A 15 -4.39 1.83 -1.55
C PHE A 15 -5.85 2.11 -1.87
N LYS A 16 -6.34 1.56 -2.99
CA LYS A 16 -7.72 1.73 -3.41
C LYS A 16 -8.69 1.12 -2.40
N ASP A 17 -8.37 -0.07 -1.90
CA ASP A 17 -9.22 -0.74 -0.92
C ASP A 17 -9.30 0.05 0.38
N GLY A 18 -8.18 0.57 0.85
CA GLY A 18 -8.15 1.39 2.06
C GLY A 18 -8.91 2.69 1.90
N TYR A 19 -8.73 3.33 0.76
CA TYR A 19 -9.45 4.56 0.45
C TYR A 19 -10.96 4.34 0.45
N LEU A 20 -11.40 3.28 -0.23
CA LEU A 20 -12.82 2.95 -0.29
C LEU A 20 -13.38 2.62 1.10
N ARG A 21 -12.60 1.91 1.91
CA ARG A 21 -13.00 1.56 3.26
C ARG A 21 -13.28 2.79 4.10
N ALA A 22 -12.38 3.77 4.03
CA ALA A 22 -12.55 5.03 4.75
C ALA A 22 -13.74 5.82 4.21
N GLU A 23 -13.94 5.80 2.90
CA GLU A 23 -15.06 6.46 2.25
C GLU A 23 -16.39 5.90 2.74
N GLN A 24 -16.43 4.60 3.01
CA GLN A 24 -17.60 3.92 3.55
C GLN A 24 -17.81 4.15 5.05
N GLY A 25 -16.88 4.85 5.69
CA GLY A 25 -16.96 5.10 7.12
C GLY A 25 -16.67 3.90 8.00
N LYS A 26 -15.99 2.88 7.44
CA LYS A 26 -15.67 1.66 8.17
C LYS A 26 -14.29 1.73 8.82
N PRO A 27 -14.03 0.93 9.86
CA PRO A 27 -12.69 0.90 10.48
C PRO A 27 -11.63 0.39 9.52
N CYS A 28 -10.38 0.81 9.75
CA CYS A 28 -9.25 0.37 8.95
C CYS A 28 -8.91 -1.09 9.28
N ARG A 29 -9.42 -2.02 8.48
CA ARG A 29 -9.24 -3.46 8.71
C ARG A 29 -8.80 -4.15 7.43
N TRP A 30 -7.54 -3.98 7.10
CA TRP A 30 -6.97 -4.58 5.89
C TRP A 30 -7.10 -6.10 5.88
N ILE A 31 -7.15 -6.72 7.04
CA ILE A 31 -7.22 -8.18 7.15
C ILE A 31 -8.50 -8.75 6.54
N GLU A 32 -9.56 -7.94 6.48
CA GLU A 32 -10.82 -8.40 5.91
C GLU A 32 -10.75 -8.59 4.40
N HIS A 33 -9.72 -8.04 3.79
CA HIS A 33 -9.50 -8.17 2.34
C HIS A 33 -8.54 -9.30 1.97
N ILE A 34 -8.05 -10.01 2.97
CA ILE A 34 -7.15 -11.15 2.74
C ILE A 34 -7.99 -12.40 2.58
N ASP A 35 -7.65 -13.20 1.57
CA ASP A 35 -8.30 -14.48 1.36
C ASP A 35 -8.05 -15.38 2.57
N GLN A 36 -9.12 -15.77 3.24
CA GLN A 36 -9.02 -16.59 4.44
C GLN A 36 -8.53 -18.00 4.15
N ALA A 37 -8.64 -18.46 2.91
CA ALA A 37 -8.12 -19.77 2.54
C ALA A 37 -6.60 -19.82 2.66
N ASP A 38 -5.93 -18.71 2.36
CA ASP A 38 -4.49 -18.60 2.51
C ASP A 38 -4.08 -18.22 3.93
N GLY A 39 -5.01 -17.68 4.70
CA GLY A 39 -4.75 -17.27 6.06
C GLY A 39 -3.70 -16.20 6.17
N PHE A 40 -3.01 -16.20 7.28
CA PHE A 40 -1.97 -15.21 7.54
C PHE A 40 -0.65 -15.50 6.84
N LYS A 41 -0.57 -16.64 6.14
CA LYS A 41 0.65 -16.99 5.42
C LYS A 41 0.92 -16.07 4.24
N SER A 42 -0.12 -15.44 3.74
CA SER A 42 -0.05 -14.61 2.54
C SER A 42 -0.14 -13.12 2.83
N ILE A 43 0.12 -12.70 4.06
CA ILE A 43 0.09 -11.28 4.38
C ILE A 43 1.13 -10.55 3.53
N ASN A 44 0.66 -9.62 2.75
CA ASN A 44 1.51 -8.84 1.86
C ASN A 44 1.79 -7.48 2.50
N PRO A 45 3.04 -7.23 2.92
CA PRO A 45 3.34 -5.96 3.59
C PRO A 45 3.13 -4.73 2.70
N VAL A 46 3.31 -4.88 1.39
CA VAL A 46 3.08 -3.78 0.46
C VAL A 46 1.59 -3.43 0.43
N TYR A 47 0.74 -4.44 0.30
CA TYR A 47 -0.70 -4.23 0.32
C TYR A 47 -1.15 -3.59 1.63
N THR A 48 -0.66 -4.11 2.75
CA THR A 48 -1.03 -3.62 4.08
C THR A 48 -0.65 -2.16 4.25
N LEU A 49 0.58 -1.82 3.88
CA LEU A 49 1.06 -0.45 4.00
C LEU A 49 0.25 0.49 3.10
N ALA A 50 -0.02 0.06 1.87
CA ALA A 50 -0.81 0.84 0.93
C ALA A 50 -2.24 1.03 1.43
N TYR A 51 -2.83 -0.01 2.00
CA TYR A 51 -4.18 0.05 2.55
C TYR A 51 -4.28 1.12 3.63
N GLN A 52 -3.34 1.11 4.56
CA GLN A 52 -3.30 2.12 5.62
C GLN A 52 -3.12 3.51 5.05
N GLY A 53 -2.24 3.64 4.06
CA GLY A 53 -2.01 4.92 3.39
C GLY A 53 -3.24 5.43 2.68
N GLY A 54 -3.95 4.56 1.97
CA GLY A 54 -5.18 4.93 1.28
C GLY A 54 -6.28 5.36 2.23
N TYR A 55 -6.40 4.65 3.33
CA TYR A 55 -7.36 4.98 4.37
C TYR A 55 -7.10 6.39 4.92
N GLU A 56 -5.86 6.68 5.29
CA GLU A 56 -5.49 7.99 5.82
C GLU A 56 -5.65 9.08 4.76
N PHE A 57 -5.33 8.76 3.50
CA PHE A 57 -5.43 9.70 2.39
C PHE A 57 -6.87 10.20 2.24
N GLN A 58 -7.82 9.28 2.31
CA GLN A 58 -9.24 9.64 2.23
C GLN A 58 -9.65 10.50 3.41
N LYS A 59 -9.17 10.17 4.61
CA LYS A 59 -9.50 10.94 5.81
C LYS A 59 -8.97 12.36 5.75
N MET A 60 -7.88 12.58 5.02
CA MET A 60 -7.35 13.91 4.79
C MET A 60 -8.14 14.69 3.72
N GLY A 61 -9.15 14.07 3.13
CA GLY A 61 -9.96 14.71 2.11
C GLY A 61 -9.32 14.83 0.76
N LYS A 62 -8.30 14.01 0.49
CA LYS A 62 -7.58 14.07 -0.78
C LYS A 62 -8.24 13.18 -1.82
N GLU A 63 -8.10 13.58 -3.07
CA GLU A 63 -8.71 12.85 -4.17
C GLU A 63 -7.84 11.67 -4.59
N LEU A 64 -8.50 10.54 -4.87
CA LEU A 64 -7.84 9.33 -5.35
C LEU A 64 -7.67 9.40 -6.86
N THR A 65 -6.42 9.43 -7.32
CA THR A 65 -6.10 9.37 -8.75
C THR A 65 -4.98 8.35 -8.97
N ASP A 66 -4.90 7.84 -10.21
CA ASP A 66 -3.83 6.91 -10.56
C ASP A 66 -2.46 7.57 -10.43
N ASP A 67 -2.36 8.85 -10.77
CA ASP A 67 -1.11 9.59 -10.63
C ASP A 67 -0.67 9.69 -9.17
N THR A 68 -1.60 9.92 -8.28
CA THR A 68 -1.31 9.99 -6.85
C THR A 68 -0.79 8.65 -6.33
N ILE A 69 -1.45 7.56 -6.73
CA ILE A 69 -1.03 6.22 -6.33
C ILE A 69 0.38 5.94 -6.83
N GLU A 70 0.66 6.27 -8.08
CA GLU A 70 1.98 6.06 -8.66
C GLU A 70 3.05 6.87 -7.94
N ASP A 71 2.78 8.12 -7.65
CA ASP A 71 3.72 8.98 -6.92
C ASP A 71 4.04 8.41 -5.54
N LEU A 72 3.02 7.99 -4.82
CA LEU A 72 3.21 7.44 -3.48
C LEU A 72 3.96 6.11 -3.53
N PHE A 73 3.68 5.29 -4.53
CA PHE A 73 4.43 4.05 -4.72
C PHE A 73 5.90 4.34 -4.97
N LEU A 74 6.20 5.31 -5.84
CA LEU A 74 7.58 5.68 -6.12
C LEU A 74 8.30 6.24 -4.88
N GLN A 75 7.59 7.00 -4.06
CA GLN A 75 8.14 7.49 -2.81
C GLN A 75 8.49 6.34 -1.87
N MET A 76 7.64 5.33 -1.80
CA MET A 76 7.91 4.16 -0.99
C MET A 76 9.15 3.42 -1.49
N VAL A 77 9.26 3.21 -2.80
CA VAL A 77 10.40 2.53 -3.39
C VAL A 77 11.68 3.29 -3.10
N ARG A 78 11.67 4.62 -3.28
CA ARG A 78 12.83 5.45 -3.01
C ARG A 78 13.25 5.37 -1.55
N HIS A 79 12.29 5.36 -0.66
CA HIS A 79 12.56 5.28 0.76
C HIS A 79 13.28 3.97 1.11
N PHE A 80 12.76 2.85 0.61
CA PHE A 80 13.40 1.56 0.84
C PHE A 80 14.80 1.51 0.23
N TYR A 81 14.93 2.00 -0.98
CA TYR A 81 16.22 1.99 -1.67
C TYR A 81 17.26 2.82 -0.91
N SER A 82 16.85 3.98 -0.44
CA SER A 82 17.73 4.86 0.31
C SER A 82 18.21 4.21 1.60
N ARG A 83 17.31 3.53 2.31
CA ARG A 83 17.68 2.84 3.55
C ARG A 83 18.67 1.71 3.29
N HIS A 84 18.44 0.93 2.24
CA HIS A 84 19.35 -0.16 1.90
C HIS A 84 20.74 0.36 1.52
N HIS A 85 20.78 1.45 0.77
CA HIS A 85 22.03 2.06 0.38
C HIS A 85 22.83 2.55 1.59
N LYS A 86 22.17 3.17 2.54
CA LYS A 86 22.84 3.63 3.75
C LYS A 86 23.44 2.48 4.53
N ASP A 87 22.71 1.38 4.63
CA ASP A 87 23.22 0.22 5.36
C ASP A 87 24.40 -0.43 4.67
N ASN A 88 24.43 -0.38 3.35
CA ASN A 88 25.51 -0.98 2.58
C ASN A 88 26.79 -0.13 2.55
N ASN A 89 26.67 1.14 2.81
CA ASN A 89 27.81 2.06 2.76
C ASN A 89 28.62 2.12 4.06
N LYS A 90 28.23 1.36 5.00
CA LYS A 90 29.03 1.24 6.21
C LYS A 90 30.12 0.20 6.03
#